data_06f1c07f5705371ca9c4f74c3c9dda97
#
_entry.id   06f1c07f5705371ca9c4f74c3c9dda97
#
_cell.length_a   1.000
_cell.length_b   1.000
_cell.length_c   1.000
_cell.angle_alpha   90.00
_cell.angle_beta   90.00
_cell.angle_gamma   90.00
#
_symmetry.space_group_name_H-M   'P 1'
#
loop_
_entity.id
_entity.type
_entity.pdbx_description
1 polymer ?
#
loop_
_entity_poly.entity_id
_entity_poly.type
_entity_poly.pdbx_seq_one_letter_code
_entity_poly.pdbx_strand_id
1 'polypeptide(L)'
;HECCELLNKSADVVLMNGFEDDFVPKGEEFEKKRKYARALLLNLANKLLGTHLGDDTLIVGTSGRYEFKNKGINVYLEALNRLTRKKSLNREVVAFVNVPGWVGDAREDLKQRLESNKDYNTPLECPFITHWLHNMSHDQVLDMLKYLNMSNSPESKVKVIFVPCYLDGNDGILNETYYDLIIGADLSVYPSYYEPWGYTPLE
;
A
#
# COMPACT_ATOMS: atom_id res chain seq x y z
N HIS A 1 30.41 8.54 -9.55
CA HIS A 1 30.65 8.86 -10.97
C HIS A 1 30.02 10.21 -11.36
N GLU A 2 28.73 10.44 -11.10
CA GLU A 2 28.02 11.68 -11.51
C GLU A 2 28.71 12.95 -11.00
N CYS A 3 29.13 12.98 -9.72
CA CYS A 3 29.86 14.14 -9.18
C CYS A 3 31.17 14.39 -9.91
N CYS A 4 31.87 13.33 -10.28
CA CYS A 4 33.13 13.46 -11.03
C CYS A 4 32.91 14.06 -12.42
N GLU A 5 31.86 13.62 -13.12
CA GLU A 5 31.50 14.07 -14.45
C GLU A 5 30.96 15.52 -14.44
N LEU A 6 30.04 15.82 -13.49
CA LEU A 6 29.39 17.13 -13.42
C LEU A 6 30.29 18.23 -12.84
N LEU A 7 31.12 17.89 -11.86
CA LEU A 7 31.98 18.86 -11.16
C LEU A 7 33.43 18.85 -11.66
N ASN A 8 33.76 17.95 -12.57
CA ASN A 8 35.12 17.74 -13.09
C ASN A 8 36.15 17.56 -11.95
N LYS A 9 35.74 16.95 -10.86
CA LYS A 9 36.54 16.71 -9.66
C LYS A 9 36.14 15.37 -9.02
N SER A 10 37.14 14.59 -8.63
CA SER A 10 36.88 13.37 -7.83
C SER A 10 36.30 13.72 -6.47
N ALA A 11 35.41 12.90 -5.97
CA ALA A 11 34.92 13.01 -4.61
C ALA A 11 36.06 12.66 -3.61
N ASP A 12 36.24 13.49 -2.60
CA ASP A 12 37.27 13.28 -1.60
C ASP A 12 36.90 12.07 -0.68
N VAL A 13 35.59 11.86 -0.47
CA VAL A 13 35.04 10.74 0.27
C VAL A 13 33.63 10.43 -0.22
N VAL A 14 33.24 9.17 -0.20
CA VAL A 14 31.87 8.72 -0.46
C VAL A 14 31.28 8.25 0.87
N LEU A 15 30.33 8.98 1.38
CA LEU A 15 29.58 8.60 2.59
C LEU A 15 28.32 7.85 2.15
N MET A 16 28.25 6.59 2.51
CA MET A 16 27.05 5.78 2.26
C MET A 16 26.02 6.08 3.34
N ASN A 17 24.74 6.05 2.93
CA ASN A 17 23.65 6.12 3.91
C ASN A 17 23.69 4.89 4.82
N GLY A 18 23.48 5.12 6.12
CA GLY A 18 23.32 4.04 7.09
C GLY A 18 21.89 3.52 7.13
N PHE A 19 21.73 2.30 7.60
CA PHE A 19 20.44 1.70 7.92
C PHE A 19 20.60 0.98 9.26
N GLU A 20 19.67 1.25 10.17
CA GLU A 20 19.59 0.61 11.48
C GLU A 20 18.39 -0.32 11.50
N ASP A 21 18.53 -1.54 11.96
CA ASP A 21 17.47 -2.54 12.06
C ASP A 21 17.02 -2.83 13.50
N ASP A 22 17.49 -2.05 14.46
CA ASP A 22 17.18 -2.24 15.89
C ASP A 22 15.68 -2.10 16.21
N PHE A 23 14.93 -1.38 15.38
CA PHE A 23 13.49 -1.23 15.54
C PHE A 23 12.68 -2.43 15.01
N VAL A 24 13.32 -3.36 14.30
CA VAL A 24 12.64 -4.54 13.75
C VAL A 24 12.38 -5.55 14.86
N PRO A 25 11.11 -5.85 15.18
CA PRO A 25 10.80 -6.82 16.23
C PRO A 25 11.27 -8.23 15.82
N LYS A 26 11.63 -9.05 16.79
CA LYS A 26 12.18 -10.40 16.57
C LYS A 26 11.40 -11.45 17.37
N GLY A 27 11.40 -12.70 16.89
CA GLY A 27 10.79 -13.83 17.60
C GLY A 27 9.28 -13.66 17.85
N GLU A 28 8.83 -13.91 19.06
CA GLU A 28 7.41 -13.86 19.44
C GLU A 28 6.79 -12.46 19.29
N GLU A 29 7.57 -11.41 19.47
CA GLU A 29 7.11 -10.04 19.29
C GLU A 29 6.79 -9.77 17.81
N PHE A 30 7.64 -10.24 16.89
CA PHE A 30 7.40 -10.16 15.45
C PHE A 30 6.08 -10.84 15.09
N GLU A 31 5.88 -12.07 15.52
CA GLU A 31 4.67 -12.85 15.22
C GLU A 31 3.41 -12.16 15.77
N LYS A 32 3.47 -11.61 16.98
CA LYS A 32 2.36 -10.86 17.59
C LYS A 32 2.03 -9.60 16.79
N LYS A 33 3.03 -8.78 16.47
CA LYS A 33 2.83 -7.55 15.70
C LYS A 33 2.33 -7.86 14.29
N ARG A 34 2.91 -8.86 13.62
CA ARG A 34 2.46 -9.30 12.30
C ARG A 34 0.99 -9.73 12.31
N LYS A 35 0.60 -10.55 13.26
CA LYS A 35 -0.80 -11.00 13.40
C LYS A 35 -1.76 -9.83 13.61
N TYR A 36 -1.37 -8.88 14.44
CA TYR A 36 -2.16 -7.67 14.72
C TYR A 36 -2.32 -6.81 13.46
N ALA A 37 -1.20 -6.45 12.82
CA ALA A 37 -1.20 -5.65 11.60
C ALA A 37 -2.01 -6.29 10.47
N ARG A 38 -1.84 -7.61 10.30
CA ARG A 38 -2.58 -8.38 9.30
C ARG A 38 -4.09 -8.33 9.57
N ALA A 39 -4.51 -8.49 10.81
CA ALA A 39 -5.92 -8.40 11.20
C ALA A 39 -6.50 -7.01 10.91
N LEU A 40 -5.75 -5.93 11.18
CA LEU A 40 -6.17 -4.56 10.85
C LEU A 40 -6.34 -4.35 9.34
N LEU A 41 -5.37 -4.77 8.54
CA LEU A 41 -5.41 -4.62 7.08
C LEU A 41 -6.56 -5.41 6.46
N LEU A 42 -6.81 -6.64 6.92
CA LEU A 42 -7.95 -7.45 6.46
C LEU A 42 -9.29 -6.85 6.93
N ASN A 43 -9.38 -6.35 8.16
CA ASN A 43 -10.57 -5.68 8.65
C ASN A 43 -10.88 -4.44 7.82
N LEU A 44 -9.88 -3.60 7.54
CA LEU A 44 -10.03 -2.45 6.65
C LEU A 44 -10.57 -2.87 5.29
N ALA A 45 -9.96 -3.87 4.67
CA ALA A 45 -10.38 -4.37 3.37
C ALA A 45 -11.84 -4.88 3.42
N ASN A 46 -12.18 -5.69 4.41
CA ASN A 46 -13.53 -6.24 4.57
C ASN A 46 -14.60 -5.14 4.76
N LYS A 47 -14.29 -4.13 5.58
CA LYS A 47 -15.22 -3.00 5.83
C LYS A 47 -15.38 -2.11 4.61
N LEU A 48 -14.30 -1.83 3.87
CA LEU A 48 -14.33 -1.01 2.67
C LEU A 48 -15.05 -1.72 1.51
N LEU A 49 -14.73 -2.99 1.30
CA LEU A 49 -15.13 -3.77 0.13
C LEU A 49 -16.43 -4.58 0.37
N GLY A 50 -16.91 -4.69 1.60
CA GLY A 50 -18.04 -5.55 1.94
C GLY A 50 -17.74 -7.02 1.62
N THR A 51 -16.56 -7.50 2.02
CA THR A 51 -16.07 -8.86 1.79
C THR A 51 -15.79 -9.58 3.12
N HIS A 52 -15.46 -10.87 3.03
CA HIS A 52 -15.10 -11.72 4.17
C HIS A 52 -13.76 -12.39 3.92
N LEU A 53 -12.73 -11.58 3.66
CA LEU A 53 -11.37 -12.04 3.44
C LEU A 53 -10.80 -12.62 4.74
N GLY A 54 -10.25 -13.81 4.66
CA GLY A 54 -9.69 -14.55 5.80
C GLY A 54 -8.15 -14.55 5.81
N ASP A 55 -7.59 -15.30 6.75
CA ASP A 55 -6.15 -15.37 7.00
C ASP A 55 -5.34 -15.97 5.83
N ASP A 56 -5.97 -16.69 4.92
CA ASP A 56 -5.35 -17.23 3.71
C ASP A 56 -5.20 -16.19 2.59
N THR A 57 -5.77 -14.99 2.74
CA THR A 57 -5.64 -13.88 1.79
C THR A 57 -4.18 -13.42 1.72
N LEU A 58 -3.66 -13.22 0.53
CA LEU A 58 -2.35 -12.60 0.33
C LEU A 58 -2.47 -11.08 0.45
N ILE A 59 -1.70 -10.50 1.36
CA ILE A 59 -1.57 -9.05 1.50
C ILE A 59 -0.28 -8.63 0.82
N VAL A 60 -0.39 -7.83 -0.23
CA VAL A 60 0.76 -7.29 -0.96
C VAL A 60 0.72 -5.77 -0.94
N GLY A 61 1.88 -5.10 -0.97
CA GLY A 61 1.92 -3.66 -0.86
C GLY A 61 3.02 -3.01 -1.67
N THR A 62 2.82 -1.74 -1.98
CA THR A 62 3.85 -0.82 -2.41
C THR A 62 3.73 0.47 -1.61
N SER A 63 4.85 1.13 -1.38
CA SER A 63 4.89 2.38 -0.60
C SER A 63 5.98 3.30 -1.09
N GLY A 64 5.99 4.54 -0.60
CA GLY A 64 6.97 5.54 -0.92
C GLY A 64 6.36 6.87 -1.31
N ARG A 65 7.14 7.76 -1.91
CA ARG A 65 6.66 9.06 -2.41
C ARG A 65 5.73 8.86 -3.60
N TYR A 66 4.73 9.73 -3.75
CA TYR A 66 3.81 9.69 -4.88
C TYR A 66 4.48 10.18 -6.18
N GLU A 67 5.48 9.46 -6.61
CA GLU A 67 6.14 9.62 -7.93
C GLU A 67 5.66 8.50 -8.85
N PHE A 68 4.46 8.65 -9.41
CA PHE A 68 3.68 7.59 -10.06
C PHE A 68 4.49 6.74 -11.05
N LYS A 69 5.30 7.36 -11.92
CA LYS A 69 6.17 6.64 -12.85
C LYS A 69 7.47 6.22 -12.19
N ASN A 70 8.18 7.16 -11.56
CA ASN A 70 9.52 6.89 -11.04
C ASN A 70 9.52 5.76 -9.99
N LYS A 71 8.53 5.74 -9.10
CA LYS A 71 8.33 4.65 -8.12
C LYS A 71 7.66 3.41 -8.70
N GLY A 72 7.33 3.42 -10.01
CA GLY A 72 6.77 2.27 -10.69
C GLY A 72 5.37 1.86 -10.24
N ILE A 73 4.59 2.80 -9.68
CA ILE A 73 3.22 2.53 -9.23
C ILE A 73 2.39 2.01 -10.40
N ASN A 74 2.58 2.56 -11.60
CA ASN A 74 1.95 2.08 -12.83
C ASN A 74 2.33 0.61 -13.13
N VAL A 75 3.57 0.22 -12.94
CA VAL A 75 4.04 -1.17 -13.16
C VAL A 75 3.39 -2.11 -12.14
N TYR A 76 3.30 -1.68 -10.88
CA TYR A 76 2.63 -2.44 -9.83
C TYR A 76 1.16 -2.69 -10.17
N LEU A 77 0.41 -1.64 -10.53
CA LEU A 77 -1.01 -1.76 -10.91
C LEU A 77 -1.22 -2.62 -12.15
N GLU A 78 -0.36 -2.50 -13.18
CA GLU A 78 -0.40 -3.39 -14.34
C GLU A 78 -0.13 -4.85 -13.97
N ALA A 79 0.83 -5.11 -13.10
CA ALA A 79 1.13 -6.47 -12.65
C ALA A 79 -0.07 -7.08 -11.92
N LEU A 80 -0.73 -6.31 -11.06
CA LEU A 80 -1.97 -6.72 -10.38
C LEU A 80 -3.09 -7.01 -11.39
N ASN A 81 -3.28 -6.15 -12.38
CA ASN A 81 -4.27 -6.40 -13.44
C ASN A 81 -3.95 -7.66 -14.27
N ARG A 82 -2.69 -7.93 -14.54
CA ARG A 82 -2.31 -9.20 -15.19
C ARG A 82 -2.59 -10.39 -14.29
N LEU A 83 -2.40 -10.23 -12.98
CA LEU A 83 -2.69 -11.28 -12.00
C LEU A 83 -4.18 -11.63 -11.96
N THR A 84 -5.11 -10.66 -12.12
CA THR A 84 -6.56 -10.94 -12.17
C THR A 84 -6.92 -11.96 -13.26
N ARG A 85 -6.14 -12.01 -14.33
CA ARG A 85 -6.39 -12.89 -15.50
C ARG A 85 -5.75 -14.27 -15.38
N LYS A 86 -4.98 -14.51 -14.31
CA LYS A 86 -4.30 -15.80 -14.08
C LYS A 86 -5.29 -16.83 -13.55
N LYS A 87 -5.64 -17.82 -14.37
CA LYS A 87 -6.51 -18.93 -13.98
C LYS A 87 -5.95 -19.77 -12.81
N SER A 88 -4.63 -19.80 -12.67
CA SER A 88 -3.95 -20.52 -11.59
C SER A 88 -3.98 -19.78 -10.24
N LEU A 89 -4.47 -18.54 -10.19
CA LEU A 89 -4.63 -17.82 -8.94
C LEU A 89 -5.78 -18.46 -8.14
N ASN A 90 -5.45 -19.14 -7.07
CA ASN A 90 -6.40 -19.84 -6.20
C ASN A 90 -6.66 -19.16 -4.86
N ARG A 91 -5.98 -18.06 -4.57
CA ARG A 91 -6.11 -17.26 -3.34
C ARG A 91 -6.62 -15.86 -3.64
N GLU A 92 -7.28 -15.25 -2.65
CA GLU A 92 -7.59 -13.83 -2.68
C GLU A 92 -6.31 -13.01 -2.45
N VAL A 93 -6.23 -11.87 -3.10
CA VAL A 93 -5.12 -10.92 -2.99
C VAL A 93 -5.68 -9.55 -2.66
N VAL A 94 -5.19 -8.92 -1.61
CA VAL A 94 -5.43 -7.52 -1.30
C VAL A 94 -4.14 -6.76 -1.48
N ALA A 95 -4.16 -5.80 -2.39
CA ALA A 95 -3.00 -5.01 -2.75
C ALA A 95 -3.15 -3.58 -2.21
N PHE A 96 -2.21 -3.15 -1.39
CA PHE A 96 -2.17 -1.80 -0.85
C PHE A 96 -1.23 -0.90 -1.65
N VAL A 97 -1.67 0.33 -1.91
CA VAL A 97 -0.86 1.41 -2.46
C VAL A 97 -0.75 2.49 -1.38
N ASN A 98 0.33 2.46 -0.61
CA ASN A 98 0.57 3.34 0.52
C ASN A 98 1.47 4.50 0.10
N VAL A 99 0.89 5.48 -0.59
CA VAL A 99 1.64 6.64 -1.10
C VAL A 99 0.88 7.93 -0.79
N PRO A 100 1.49 8.89 -0.06
CA PRO A 100 0.80 10.11 0.34
C PRO A 100 0.50 10.98 -0.89
N GLY A 101 -0.78 11.10 -1.21
CA GLY A 101 -1.30 11.95 -2.28
C GLY A 101 -1.71 13.35 -1.78
N TRP A 102 -2.44 14.07 -2.62
CA TRP A 102 -3.08 15.32 -2.20
C TRP A 102 -4.36 14.98 -1.43
N VAL A 103 -4.16 14.50 -0.20
CA VAL A 103 -5.18 13.93 0.66
C VAL A 103 -6.03 15.01 1.32
N GLY A 104 -7.34 14.77 1.36
CA GLY A 104 -8.33 15.47 2.18
C GLY A 104 -8.64 14.71 3.46
N ASP A 105 -9.92 14.69 3.84
CA ASP A 105 -10.36 14.06 5.08
C ASP A 105 -10.40 12.53 5.01
N ALA A 106 -10.20 11.89 6.16
CA ALA A 106 -10.49 10.49 6.35
C ALA A 106 -11.98 10.21 6.07
N ARG A 107 -12.28 9.06 5.48
CA ARG A 107 -13.66 8.71 5.11
C ARG A 107 -14.50 8.37 6.33
N GLU A 108 -15.47 9.20 6.61
CA GLU A 108 -16.35 9.02 7.76
C GLU A 108 -17.23 7.76 7.63
N ASP A 109 -17.68 7.43 6.42
CA ASP A 109 -18.45 6.21 6.15
C ASP A 109 -17.64 4.93 6.41
N LEU A 110 -16.35 4.94 6.08
CA LEU A 110 -15.43 3.83 6.36
C LEU A 110 -15.14 3.74 7.87
N LYS A 111 -14.91 4.87 8.52
CA LYS A 111 -14.68 4.96 9.96
C LYS A 111 -15.83 4.37 10.75
N GLN A 112 -17.07 4.75 10.42
CA GLN A 112 -18.26 4.20 11.04
C GLN A 112 -18.37 2.68 10.85
N ARG A 113 -17.97 2.15 9.68
CA ARG A 113 -17.92 0.70 9.48
C ARG A 113 -16.83 0.03 10.31
N LEU A 114 -15.66 0.64 10.45
CA LEU A 114 -14.56 0.11 11.26
C LEU A 114 -14.90 0.06 12.75
N GLU A 115 -15.62 1.07 13.26
CA GLU A 115 -16.10 1.13 14.64
C GLU A 115 -17.26 0.14 14.91
N SER A 116 -17.92 -0.30 13.85
CA SER A 116 -19.05 -1.23 13.95
C SER A 116 -18.58 -2.69 14.03
N ASN A 117 -19.19 -3.47 14.91
CA ASN A 117 -19.02 -4.92 14.97
C ASN A 117 -19.83 -5.68 13.89
N LYS A 118 -20.48 -4.98 12.96
CA LYS A 118 -21.29 -5.59 11.91
C LYS A 118 -20.45 -6.02 10.72
N ASP A 119 -20.80 -7.13 10.12
CA ASP A 119 -20.31 -7.53 8.81
C ASP A 119 -21.10 -6.84 7.70
N TYR A 120 -20.42 -6.55 6.60
CA TYR A 120 -21.00 -5.90 5.44
C TYR A 120 -20.77 -6.76 4.20
N ASN A 121 -21.82 -6.87 3.36
CA ASN A 121 -21.80 -7.64 2.11
C ASN A 121 -21.84 -6.73 0.88
N THR A 122 -21.73 -5.43 1.07
CA THR A 122 -21.75 -4.44 -0.01
C THR A 122 -20.56 -3.49 0.15
N PRO A 123 -19.84 -3.18 -0.94
CA PRO A 123 -18.76 -2.20 -0.87
C PRO A 123 -19.30 -0.81 -0.54
N LEU A 124 -18.43 0.03 -0.01
CA LEU A 124 -18.67 1.47 0.04
C LEU A 124 -18.59 2.07 -1.37
N GLU A 125 -19.15 3.25 -1.55
CA GLU A 125 -18.90 4.05 -2.74
C GLU A 125 -17.39 4.28 -2.91
N CYS A 126 -16.89 4.31 -4.13
CA CYS A 126 -15.44 4.40 -4.40
C CYS A 126 -14.59 3.41 -3.58
N PRO A 127 -14.74 2.10 -3.77
CA PRO A 127 -14.15 1.06 -2.91
C PRO A 127 -12.65 0.87 -3.12
N PHE A 128 -11.93 1.94 -3.46
CA PHE A 128 -10.50 1.93 -3.73
C PHE A 128 -9.70 2.76 -2.74
N ILE A 129 -10.33 3.68 -2.01
CA ILE A 129 -9.61 4.66 -1.20
C ILE A 129 -10.08 4.68 0.25
N THR A 130 -9.14 5.01 1.13
CA THR A 130 -9.37 5.19 2.57
C THR A 130 -9.66 6.65 2.97
N HIS A 131 -9.20 7.60 2.19
CA HIS A 131 -9.34 9.04 2.41
C HIS A 131 -9.77 9.71 1.13
N TRP A 132 -10.58 10.77 1.24
CA TRP A 132 -10.91 11.58 0.09
C TRP A 132 -9.68 12.34 -0.41
N LEU A 133 -9.60 12.52 -1.71
CA LEU A 133 -8.57 13.34 -2.34
C LEU A 133 -9.16 14.69 -2.72
N HIS A 134 -8.37 15.76 -2.63
CA HIS A 134 -8.81 17.06 -3.14
C HIS A 134 -9.09 17.04 -4.65
N ASN A 135 -8.49 16.11 -5.39
CA ASN A 135 -8.71 15.94 -6.83
C ASN A 135 -9.06 14.50 -7.18
N MET A 136 -10.25 14.05 -6.79
CA MET A 136 -10.76 12.71 -7.07
C MET A 136 -10.87 12.38 -8.57
N SER A 137 -11.06 13.38 -9.41
CA SER A 137 -11.30 13.19 -10.85
C SER A 137 -10.03 13.07 -11.69
N HIS A 138 -8.86 13.35 -11.14
CA HIS A 138 -7.60 13.36 -11.87
C HIS A 138 -6.42 12.82 -11.05
N ASP A 139 -6.69 11.86 -10.19
CA ASP A 139 -5.62 11.16 -9.47
C ASP A 139 -5.06 10.02 -10.32
N GLN A 140 -3.73 9.94 -10.44
CA GLN A 140 -3.06 8.98 -11.33
C GLN A 140 -3.31 7.52 -10.95
N VAL A 141 -3.44 7.19 -9.65
CA VAL A 141 -3.76 5.83 -9.20
C VAL A 141 -5.19 5.49 -9.57
N LEU A 142 -6.15 6.36 -9.26
CA LEU A 142 -7.57 6.13 -9.57
C LEU A 142 -7.82 6.09 -11.08
N ASP A 143 -7.20 6.97 -11.85
CA ASP A 143 -7.28 6.97 -13.31
C ASP A 143 -6.72 5.68 -13.90
N MET A 144 -5.60 5.19 -13.37
CA MET A 144 -4.99 3.92 -13.83
C MET A 144 -5.88 2.72 -13.48
N LEU A 145 -6.47 2.66 -12.29
CA LEU A 145 -7.42 1.60 -11.91
C LEU A 145 -8.63 1.58 -12.85
N LYS A 146 -9.16 2.75 -13.17
CA LYS A 146 -10.25 2.91 -14.15
C LYS A 146 -9.81 2.47 -15.54
N TYR A 147 -8.66 2.91 -16.01
CA TYR A 147 -8.09 2.51 -17.31
C TYR A 147 -7.91 1.00 -17.43
N LEU A 148 -7.43 0.36 -16.37
CA LEU A 148 -7.25 -1.09 -16.29
C LEU A 148 -8.56 -1.87 -16.07
N ASN A 149 -9.68 -1.17 -15.91
CA ASN A 149 -10.99 -1.73 -15.61
C ASN A 149 -10.99 -2.62 -14.35
N MET A 150 -10.25 -2.21 -13.33
CA MET A 150 -10.25 -2.88 -12.02
C MET A 150 -11.41 -2.33 -11.19
N SER A 151 -12.26 -3.19 -10.67
CA SER A 151 -13.52 -2.80 -10.03
C SER A 151 -13.61 -3.13 -8.55
N ASN A 152 -12.67 -3.89 -7.98
CA ASN A 152 -12.78 -4.48 -6.64
C ASN A 152 -14.09 -5.30 -6.44
N SER A 153 -14.63 -5.84 -7.53
CA SER A 153 -15.86 -6.64 -7.45
C SER A 153 -15.67 -7.89 -6.61
N PRO A 154 -16.74 -8.46 -6.03
CA PRO A 154 -16.65 -9.69 -5.25
C PRO A 154 -16.02 -10.86 -6.01
N GLU A 155 -16.19 -10.92 -7.32
CA GLU A 155 -15.69 -11.98 -8.20
C GLU A 155 -14.20 -11.83 -8.51
N SER A 156 -13.65 -10.62 -8.38
CA SER A 156 -12.22 -10.39 -8.59
C SER A 156 -11.42 -10.94 -7.42
N LYS A 157 -10.49 -11.85 -7.69
CA LYS A 157 -9.56 -12.33 -6.66
C LYS A 157 -8.46 -11.34 -6.29
N VAL A 158 -8.31 -10.26 -7.05
CA VAL A 158 -7.33 -9.20 -6.76
C VAL A 158 -8.06 -7.90 -6.49
N LYS A 159 -7.88 -7.38 -5.31
CA LYS A 159 -8.47 -6.13 -4.83
C LYS A 159 -7.37 -5.11 -4.57
N VAL A 160 -7.61 -3.86 -4.88
CA VAL A 160 -6.62 -2.78 -4.69
C VAL A 160 -7.19 -1.72 -3.76
N ILE A 161 -6.44 -1.37 -2.75
CA ILE A 161 -6.78 -0.31 -1.79
C ILE A 161 -5.67 0.75 -1.81
N PHE A 162 -6.05 1.96 -2.14
CA PHE A 162 -5.18 3.13 -2.11
C PHE A 162 -5.32 3.84 -0.76
N VAL A 163 -4.20 3.98 -0.07
CA VAL A 163 -4.07 4.68 1.21
C VAL A 163 -3.26 5.95 0.95
N PRO A 164 -3.93 7.09 0.62
CA PRO A 164 -3.26 8.29 0.14
C PRO A 164 -2.75 9.22 1.25
N CYS A 165 -2.58 8.73 2.46
CA CYS A 165 -2.13 9.52 3.61
C CYS A 165 -0.76 9.07 4.12
N TYR A 166 -0.13 9.92 4.94
CA TYR A 166 0.99 9.50 5.76
C TYR A 166 0.48 8.60 6.89
N LEU A 167 1.14 7.46 7.08
CA LEU A 167 0.86 6.52 8.15
C LEU A 167 1.77 6.88 9.35
N ASP A 168 1.35 7.88 10.10
CA ASP A 168 2.06 8.45 11.25
C ASP A 168 1.42 8.08 12.61
N GLY A 169 0.39 7.23 12.57
CA GLY A 169 -0.38 6.82 13.74
C GLY A 169 -1.63 7.68 14.02
N ASN A 170 -1.90 8.70 13.20
CA ASN A 170 -3.01 9.65 13.41
C ASN A 170 -3.79 9.92 12.11
N ASP A 171 -3.81 8.98 11.19
CA ASP A 171 -4.45 9.16 9.88
C ASP A 171 -6.00 9.15 9.94
N GLY A 172 -6.59 8.74 11.05
CA GLY A 172 -8.04 8.73 11.27
C GLY A 172 -8.76 7.47 10.76
N ILE A 173 -8.06 6.55 10.13
CA ILE A 173 -8.59 5.25 9.64
C ILE A 173 -7.85 4.08 10.28
N LEU A 174 -6.55 3.93 10.02
CA LEU A 174 -5.73 2.85 10.55
C LEU A 174 -5.12 3.22 11.91
N ASN A 175 -4.72 4.47 12.07
CA ASN A 175 -4.11 5.03 13.28
C ASN A 175 -2.90 4.24 13.79
N GLU A 176 -2.15 3.69 12.87
CA GLU A 176 -0.91 2.94 13.12
C GLU A 176 0.23 3.51 12.26
N THR A 177 1.46 3.31 12.72
CA THR A 177 2.60 3.77 11.93
C THR A 177 2.85 2.86 10.72
N TYR A 178 3.53 3.40 9.72
CA TYR A 178 3.90 2.65 8.52
C TYR A 178 4.59 1.31 8.86
N TYR A 179 5.55 1.33 9.80
CA TYR A 179 6.29 0.13 10.19
C TYR A 179 5.43 -0.89 10.95
N ASP A 180 4.49 -0.42 11.76
CA ASP A 180 3.55 -1.31 12.44
C ASP A 180 2.54 -1.96 11.49
N LEU A 181 2.32 -1.38 10.31
CA LEU A 181 1.40 -1.93 9.30
C LEU A 181 2.11 -2.83 8.28
N ILE A 182 3.30 -2.43 7.78
CA ILE A 182 3.99 -3.17 6.71
C ILE A 182 4.37 -4.60 7.13
N ILE A 183 4.61 -4.81 8.41
CA ILE A 183 4.90 -6.14 8.98
C ILE A 183 3.76 -7.14 8.74
N GLY A 184 2.53 -6.67 8.52
CA GLY A 184 1.36 -7.48 8.20
C GLY A 184 1.30 -7.99 6.75
N ALA A 185 2.10 -7.41 5.86
CA ALA A 185 2.14 -7.81 4.45
C ALA A 185 2.90 -9.13 4.24
N ASP A 186 2.51 -9.85 3.19
CA ASP A 186 3.19 -11.07 2.74
C ASP A 186 4.29 -10.75 1.72
N LEU A 187 4.12 -9.65 0.98
CA LEU A 187 5.08 -9.20 -0.03
C LEU A 187 4.99 -7.69 -0.21
N SER A 188 6.13 -7.04 -0.17
CA SER A 188 6.28 -5.64 -0.58
C SER A 188 6.99 -5.58 -1.94
N VAL A 189 6.48 -4.72 -2.84
CA VAL A 189 6.93 -4.61 -4.23
C VAL A 189 7.29 -3.16 -4.54
N TYR A 190 8.53 -2.91 -4.89
CA TYR A 190 9.08 -1.56 -5.16
C TYR A 190 9.67 -1.48 -6.57
N PRO A 191 8.84 -1.34 -7.61
CA PRO A 191 9.28 -1.44 -9.00
C PRO A 191 9.79 -0.09 -9.54
N SER A 192 10.61 0.62 -8.75
CA SER A 192 11.15 1.92 -9.13
C SER A 192 12.00 1.82 -10.40
N TYR A 193 11.84 2.79 -11.29
CA TYR A 193 12.69 2.92 -12.48
C TYR A 193 14.08 3.44 -12.14
N TYR A 194 14.15 4.30 -11.13
CA TYR A 194 15.41 4.86 -10.64
C TYR A 194 15.36 4.99 -9.12
N GLU A 195 16.27 4.30 -8.45
CA GLU A 195 16.41 4.29 -7.00
C GLU A 195 17.88 4.15 -6.64
N PRO A 196 18.63 5.27 -6.57
CA PRO A 196 20.08 5.24 -6.43
C PRO A 196 20.56 4.62 -5.12
N TRP A 197 19.75 4.62 -4.06
CA TRP A 197 20.08 3.99 -2.80
C TRP A 197 19.02 2.97 -2.36
N GLY A 198 17.73 3.39 -2.28
CA GLY A 198 16.61 2.51 -1.99
C GLY A 198 16.53 2.03 -0.54
N TYR A 199 16.12 2.91 0.38
CA TYR A 199 15.79 2.50 1.75
C TYR A 199 14.59 1.58 1.82
N THR A 200 13.54 1.89 1.06
CA THR A 200 12.25 1.20 1.15
C THR A 200 12.33 -0.32 0.99
N PRO A 201 13.19 -0.91 0.12
CA PRO A 201 13.36 -2.36 0.08
C PRO A 201 14.14 -2.94 1.28
N LEU A 202 14.85 -2.12 2.05
CA LEU A 202 15.57 -2.55 3.24
C LEU A 202 14.67 -2.55 4.49
N GLU A 203 13.69 -1.67 4.51
CA GLU A 203 12.67 -1.55 5.56
C GLU A 203 11.68 -2.72 5.50
#